data_c6c815ad6ff14bbd434d2167f74aacb6
#
_entry.id   c6c815ad6ff14bbd434d2167f74aacb6
#
_cell.length_a   1.000
_cell.length_b   1.000
_cell.length_c   1.000
_cell.angle_alpha   90.00
_cell.angle_beta   90.00
_cell.angle_gamma   90.00
#
_symmetry.space_group_name_H-M   'P 1'
#
loop_
_entity.id
_entity.type
_entity.pdbx_description
1 polymer ?
#
loop_
_entity_poly.entity_id
_entity_poly.type
_entity_poly.pdbx_seq_one_letter_code
_entity_poly.pdbx_strand_id
1 'polypeptide(L)'
;MKKLIEFKKYLRSKNIDAYIIPKYDLFFSEELMESDERLKFISNFSGSAGWGVITASHKLKSAIISDGRYQEQLKKEVSQKEFVILDGGLNKIIEFLNSYKQIKIIGVDTKLITINQFKFLESELKIKNKKFMLSTKNLVDEIWNNKPTIPQQKIVDVDTKYVGENFVSKIKRLSKIILNHSSEALITFKPDAISWLLN
;
A
#
# COMPACT_ATOMS: atom_id res chain seq x y z
N MET A 1 -8.93 -15.48 9.16
CA MET A 1 -8.54 -15.66 10.58
C MET A 1 -7.19 -16.37 10.78
N LYS A 2 -6.94 -17.54 10.20
CA LYS A 2 -5.64 -18.26 10.35
C LYS A 2 -4.43 -17.42 9.95
N LYS A 3 -4.48 -16.76 8.78
CA LYS A 3 -3.41 -15.90 8.26
C LYS A 3 -3.06 -14.71 9.19
N LEU A 4 -4.08 -14.04 9.76
CA LEU A 4 -3.87 -12.96 10.73
C LEU A 4 -3.18 -13.43 12.01
N ILE A 5 -3.60 -14.58 12.55
CA ILE A 5 -3.00 -15.16 13.75
C ILE A 5 -1.53 -15.52 13.49
N GLU A 6 -1.25 -16.13 12.35
CA GLU A 6 0.09 -16.47 11.92
C GLU A 6 0.97 -15.21 11.77
N PHE A 7 0.45 -14.15 11.13
CA PHE A 7 1.17 -12.90 10.99
C PHE A 7 1.43 -12.22 12.34
N LYS A 8 0.44 -12.17 13.23
CA LYS A 8 0.64 -11.67 14.60
C LYS A 8 1.74 -12.44 15.34
N LYS A 9 1.80 -13.78 15.18
CA LYS A 9 2.87 -14.61 15.75
C LYS A 9 4.23 -14.27 15.14
N TYR A 10 4.28 -14.09 13.82
CA TYR A 10 5.50 -13.71 13.11
C TYR A 10 6.03 -12.34 13.54
N LEU A 11 5.16 -11.34 13.69
CA LEU A 11 5.55 -10.01 14.18
C LEU A 11 6.18 -10.09 15.58
N ARG A 12 5.60 -10.88 16.49
CA ARG A 12 6.18 -11.10 17.83
C ARG A 12 7.56 -11.72 17.78
N SER A 13 7.79 -12.71 16.92
CA SER A 13 9.12 -13.32 16.75
C SER A 13 10.18 -12.35 16.23
N LYS A 14 9.75 -11.22 15.64
CA LYS A 14 10.63 -10.14 15.15
C LYS A 14 10.69 -8.95 16.12
N ASN A 15 10.07 -9.05 17.31
CA ASN A 15 9.96 -7.97 18.29
C ASN A 15 9.31 -6.69 17.72
N ILE A 16 8.30 -6.86 16.86
CA ILE A 16 7.51 -5.78 16.25
C ILE A 16 6.15 -5.77 16.91
N ASP A 17 5.70 -4.61 17.42
CA ASP A 17 4.44 -4.48 18.13
C ASP A 17 3.26 -4.24 17.19
N ALA A 18 3.50 -3.54 16.08
CA ALA A 18 2.53 -3.32 15.02
C ALA A 18 3.20 -3.24 13.65
N TYR A 19 2.46 -3.55 12.59
CA TYR A 19 2.94 -3.46 11.21
C TYR A 19 1.92 -2.74 10.33
N ILE A 20 2.39 -1.78 9.54
CA ILE A 20 1.57 -1.01 8.62
C ILE A 20 1.60 -1.68 7.25
N ILE A 21 0.42 -1.97 6.71
CA ILE A 21 0.23 -2.56 5.38
C ILE A 21 -0.58 -1.57 4.53
N PRO A 22 0.05 -0.81 3.64
CA PRO A 22 -0.68 0.01 2.69
C PRO A 22 -1.28 -0.84 1.57
N LYS A 23 -2.35 -0.34 0.96
CA LYS A 23 -2.93 -0.90 -0.26
C LYS A 23 -2.19 -0.30 -1.47
N TYR A 24 -0.90 -0.61 -1.59
CA TYR A 24 -0.02 -0.14 -2.66
C TYR A 24 0.86 -1.27 -3.21
N ASP A 25 1.24 -1.14 -4.48
CA ASP A 25 2.37 -1.82 -5.09
C ASP A 25 3.62 -0.91 -5.12
N LEU A 26 4.68 -1.33 -5.79
CA LEU A 26 5.92 -0.56 -5.94
C LEU A 26 5.76 0.72 -6.75
N PHE A 27 4.71 0.84 -7.53
CA PHE A 27 4.45 1.96 -8.45
C PHE A 27 3.31 2.86 -7.97
N PHE A 28 2.70 2.53 -6.83
CA PHE A 28 1.50 3.20 -6.31
C PHE A 28 0.36 3.17 -7.31
N SER A 29 0.18 2.03 -7.98
CA SER A 29 -0.90 1.80 -8.93
C SER A 29 -2.26 1.82 -8.22
N GLU A 30 -3.30 2.23 -8.93
CA GLU A 30 -4.67 2.20 -8.39
C GLU A 30 -5.21 0.77 -8.32
N GLU A 31 -4.91 -0.04 -9.34
CA GLU A 31 -5.26 -1.45 -9.38
C GLU A 31 -4.03 -2.31 -9.09
N LEU A 32 -4.14 -3.17 -8.11
CA LEU A 32 -3.06 -4.05 -7.69
C LEU A 32 -3.16 -5.41 -8.40
N MET A 33 -2.00 -5.96 -8.73
CA MET A 33 -1.91 -7.37 -9.08
C MET A 33 -2.23 -8.24 -7.85
N GLU A 34 -2.71 -9.45 -8.08
CA GLU A 34 -3.01 -10.40 -7.00
C GLU A 34 -1.82 -10.65 -6.07
N SER A 35 -0.58 -10.61 -6.62
CA SER A 35 0.67 -10.72 -5.87
C SER A 35 0.92 -9.58 -4.88
N ASP A 36 0.27 -8.43 -5.06
CA ASP A 36 0.43 -7.24 -4.22
C ASP A 36 -0.75 -7.01 -3.26
N GLU A 37 -1.74 -7.89 -3.32
CA GLU A 37 -2.95 -7.86 -2.49
C GLU A 37 -2.71 -8.27 -1.02
N ARG A 38 -1.63 -7.76 -0.41
CA ARG A 38 -1.19 -8.08 0.96
C ARG A 38 -2.24 -7.74 2.01
N LEU A 39 -2.91 -6.59 1.86
CA LEU A 39 -3.97 -6.19 2.78
C LEU A 39 -5.17 -7.13 2.69
N LYS A 40 -5.58 -7.51 1.48
CA LYS A 40 -6.64 -8.50 1.24
C LYS A 40 -6.25 -9.87 1.79
N PHE A 41 -5.00 -10.29 1.62
CA PHE A 41 -4.51 -11.56 2.14
C PHE A 41 -4.69 -11.67 3.67
N ILE A 42 -4.40 -10.59 4.42
CA ILE A 42 -4.48 -10.57 5.88
C ILE A 42 -5.89 -10.33 6.40
N SER A 43 -6.68 -9.45 5.74
CA SER A 43 -7.94 -8.94 6.28
C SER A 43 -9.19 -9.38 5.52
N ASN A 44 -9.05 -9.92 4.32
CA ASN A 44 -10.07 -10.14 3.29
C ASN A 44 -10.61 -8.85 2.64
N PHE A 45 -10.14 -7.66 3.02
CA PHE A 45 -10.58 -6.42 2.41
C PHE A 45 -10.13 -6.32 0.94
N SER A 46 -11.09 -6.24 0.03
CA SER A 46 -10.85 -6.22 -1.43
C SER A 46 -10.94 -4.82 -2.06
N GLY A 47 -11.26 -3.77 -1.29
CA GLY A 47 -11.32 -2.40 -1.80
C GLY A 47 -9.97 -1.90 -2.33
N SER A 48 -9.97 -0.95 -3.26
CA SER A 48 -8.74 -0.50 -3.95
C SER A 48 -7.91 0.52 -3.14
N ALA A 49 -8.44 1.09 -2.07
CA ALA A 49 -7.70 2.06 -1.24
C ALA A 49 -7.84 1.77 0.25
N GLY A 50 -6.74 1.90 0.99
CA GLY A 50 -6.77 1.71 2.44
C GLY A 50 -5.43 1.35 3.05
N TRP A 51 -5.46 1.16 4.36
CA TRP A 51 -4.32 0.81 5.21
C TRP A 51 -4.71 -0.23 6.23
N GLY A 52 -3.85 -1.19 6.46
CA GLY A 52 -3.95 -2.09 7.60
C GLY A 52 -2.93 -1.69 8.67
N VAL A 53 -3.34 -1.70 9.93
CA VAL A 53 -2.42 -1.65 11.07
C VAL A 53 -2.61 -2.93 11.86
N ILE A 54 -1.68 -3.86 11.70
CA ILE A 54 -1.76 -5.17 12.32
C ILE A 54 -0.98 -5.16 13.63
N THR A 55 -1.67 -5.32 14.75
CA THR A 55 -1.05 -5.43 16.08
C THR A 55 -0.50 -6.83 16.28
N ALA A 56 0.70 -6.95 16.84
CA ALA A 56 1.29 -8.25 17.14
C ALA A 56 0.58 -8.97 18.30
N SER A 57 0.04 -8.21 19.25
CA SER A 57 -0.70 -8.77 20.39
C SER A 57 -2.05 -9.36 19.96
N HIS A 58 -2.34 -10.58 20.42
CA HIS A 58 -3.66 -11.20 20.23
C HIS A 58 -4.75 -10.60 21.14
N LYS A 59 -4.35 -9.85 22.17
CA LYS A 59 -5.28 -9.11 23.05
C LYS A 59 -5.76 -7.79 22.45
N LEU A 60 -5.10 -7.33 21.39
CA LEU A 60 -5.45 -6.08 20.72
C LEU A 60 -6.07 -6.36 19.35
N LYS A 61 -7.14 -5.63 19.03
CA LYS A 61 -7.64 -5.61 17.66
C LYS A 61 -6.63 -4.90 16.77
N SER A 62 -6.55 -5.33 15.54
CA SER A 62 -5.91 -4.62 14.44
C SER A 62 -6.85 -3.55 13.89
N ALA A 63 -6.40 -2.70 12.96
CA ALA A 63 -7.27 -1.73 12.31
C ALA A 63 -7.20 -1.85 10.79
N ILE A 64 -8.33 -1.61 10.13
CA ILE A 64 -8.39 -1.29 8.71
C ILE A 64 -8.91 0.14 8.59
N ILE A 65 -8.17 0.96 7.87
CA ILE A 65 -8.45 2.37 7.66
C ILE A 65 -8.67 2.58 6.16
N SER A 66 -9.82 3.12 5.79
CA SER A 66 -10.13 3.52 4.43
C SER A 66 -11.14 4.67 4.44
N ASP A 67 -11.32 5.33 3.30
CA ASP A 67 -12.27 6.43 3.19
C ASP A 67 -13.73 5.96 3.11
N GLY A 68 -14.65 6.93 3.14
CA GLY A 68 -16.11 6.71 3.21
C GLY A 68 -16.67 5.80 2.12
N ARG A 69 -16.01 5.71 0.94
CA ARG A 69 -16.45 4.86 -0.18
C ARG A 69 -16.48 3.38 0.18
N TYR A 70 -15.60 2.95 1.11
CA TYR A 70 -15.40 1.55 1.46
C TYR A 70 -16.01 1.11 2.79
N GLN A 71 -16.65 2.00 3.55
CA GLN A 71 -17.12 1.69 4.91
C GLN A 71 -18.14 0.54 4.95
N GLU A 72 -19.08 0.50 4.01
CA GLU A 72 -20.07 -0.60 3.94
C GLU A 72 -19.43 -1.92 3.45
N GLN A 73 -18.49 -1.85 2.53
CA GLN A 73 -17.74 -3.01 2.06
C GLN A 73 -16.88 -3.60 3.19
N LEU A 74 -16.18 -2.75 3.94
CA LEU A 74 -15.39 -3.16 5.09
C LEU A 74 -16.21 -3.91 6.13
N LYS A 75 -17.41 -3.43 6.45
CA LYS A 75 -18.30 -4.10 7.41
C LYS A 75 -18.71 -5.50 6.98
N LYS A 76 -18.79 -5.74 5.67
CA LYS A 76 -19.16 -7.06 5.08
C LYS A 76 -17.98 -8.02 4.97
N GLU A 77 -16.80 -7.51 4.59
CA GLU A 77 -15.65 -8.33 4.26
C GLU A 77 -14.71 -8.59 5.43
N VAL A 78 -14.61 -7.63 6.37
CA VAL A 78 -13.61 -7.64 7.43
C VAL A 78 -14.21 -8.09 8.76
N SER A 79 -13.55 -9.02 9.43
CA SER A 79 -13.98 -9.52 10.75
C SER A 79 -13.88 -8.43 11.82
N GLN A 80 -15.01 -7.89 12.25
CA GLN A 80 -15.06 -6.87 13.32
C GLN A 80 -14.66 -7.42 14.70
N LYS A 81 -14.53 -8.74 14.85
CA LYS A 81 -13.94 -9.36 16.05
C LYS A 81 -12.44 -9.09 16.13
N GLU A 82 -11.76 -9.07 14.98
CA GLU A 82 -10.31 -8.94 14.86
C GLU A 82 -9.86 -7.52 14.51
N PHE A 83 -10.72 -6.75 13.85
CA PHE A 83 -10.37 -5.43 13.34
C PHE A 83 -11.33 -4.35 13.83
N VAL A 84 -10.77 -3.17 14.06
CA VAL A 84 -11.50 -1.91 14.13
C VAL A 84 -11.52 -1.33 12.73
N ILE A 85 -12.68 -0.86 12.26
CA ILE A 85 -12.84 -0.18 10.98
C ILE A 85 -12.84 1.32 11.25
N LEU A 86 -11.95 2.05 10.60
CA LEU A 86 -11.79 3.49 10.78
C LEU A 86 -11.94 4.22 9.44
N ASP A 87 -12.67 5.33 9.46
CA ASP A 87 -12.85 6.21 8.31
C ASP A 87 -11.75 7.27 8.29
N GLY A 88 -10.98 7.36 7.20
CA GLY A 88 -9.93 8.34 7.01
C GLY A 88 -8.64 7.79 6.41
N GLY A 89 -7.53 8.44 6.72
CA GLY A 89 -6.19 8.14 6.19
C GLY A 89 -5.11 8.08 7.26
N LEU A 90 -3.93 8.67 6.98
CA LEU A 90 -2.75 8.58 7.85
C LEU A 90 -3.00 9.06 9.29
N ASN A 91 -3.81 10.10 9.48
CA ASN A 91 -4.17 10.59 10.82
C ASN A 91 -4.83 9.50 11.67
N LYS A 92 -5.66 8.65 11.06
CA LYS A 92 -6.31 7.53 11.77
C LYS A 92 -5.34 6.42 12.13
N ILE A 93 -4.26 6.24 11.38
CA ILE A 93 -3.15 5.36 11.75
C ILE A 93 -2.48 5.88 13.03
N ILE A 94 -2.20 7.18 13.09
CA ILE A 94 -1.56 7.84 14.23
C ILE A 94 -2.46 7.74 15.47
N GLU A 95 -3.74 8.10 15.36
CA GLU A 95 -4.72 8.00 16.44
C GLU A 95 -4.80 6.57 16.99
N PHE A 96 -4.93 5.58 16.10
CA PHE A 96 -5.01 4.18 16.47
C PHE A 96 -3.74 3.70 17.18
N LEU A 97 -2.58 3.97 16.63
CA LEU A 97 -1.31 3.56 17.24
C LEU A 97 -1.08 4.26 18.58
N ASN A 98 -1.46 5.53 18.72
CA ASN A 98 -1.31 6.29 19.95
C ASN A 98 -2.29 5.91 21.06
N SER A 99 -3.41 5.26 20.72
CA SER A 99 -4.35 4.73 21.72
C SER A 99 -3.77 3.57 22.53
N TYR A 100 -2.67 2.95 22.07
CA TYR A 100 -2.03 1.82 22.74
C TYR A 100 -0.62 2.17 23.21
N LYS A 101 -0.43 2.37 24.52
CA LYS A 101 0.86 2.70 25.14
C LYS A 101 1.91 1.59 24.95
N GLN A 102 1.48 0.34 24.87
CA GLN A 102 2.35 -0.84 24.72
C GLN A 102 2.90 -1.02 23.30
N ILE A 103 2.35 -0.38 22.29
CA ILE A 103 2.93 -0.36 20.95
C ILE A 103 4.11 0.62 20.96
N LYS A 104 5.32 0.11 20.74
CA LYS A 104 6.57 0.89 20.71
C LYS A 104 7.28 0.76 19.37
N ILE A 105 7.34 -0.44 18.80
CA ILE A 105 8.05 -0.73 17.55
C ILE A 105 7.04 -1.01 16.45
N ILE A 106 7.09 -0.18 15.40
CA ILE A 106 6.17 -0.23 14.27
C ILE A 106 6.96 -0.60 13.02
N GLY A 107 6.62 -1.73 12.42
CA GLY A 107 7.22 -2.15 11.16
C GLY A 107 6.52 -1.53 9.94
N VAL A 108 7.30 -1.20 8.92
CA VAL A 108 6.81 -0.74 7.62
C VAL A 108 7.74 -1.18 6.50
N ASP A 109 7.16 -1.50 5.35
CA ASP A 109 7.90 -1.73 4.10
C ASP A 109 8.24 -0.37 3.46
N THR A 110 9.54 -0.08 3.34
CA THR A 110 10.03 1.19 2.80
C THR A 110 9.73 1.40 1.32
N LYS A 111 9.40 0.33 0.60
CA LYS A 111 9.04 0.37 -0.82
C LYS A 111 7.57 0.73 -1.06
N LEU A 112 6.74 0.63 -0.03
CA LEU A 112 5.28 0.83 -0.12
C LEU A 112 4.80 2.07 0.64
N ILE A 113 5.71 2.96 1.01
CA ILE A 113 5.38 4.23 1.65
C ILE A 113 6.22 5.34 1.04
N THR A 114 5.61 6.49 0.74
CA THR A 114 6.38 7.65 0.26
C THR A 114 7.19 8.29 1.38
N ILE A 115 8.26 9.00 1.02
CA ILE A 115 9.09 9.73 1.98
C ILE A 115 8.25 10.72 2.81
N ASN A 116 7.30 11.42 2.17
CA ASN A 116 6.45 12.38 2.87
C ASN A 116 5.48 11.70 3.85
N GLN A 117 4.87 10.58 3.45
CA GLN A 117 4.01 9.79 4.34
C GLN A 117 4.81 9.25 5.53
N PHE A 118 6.01 8.74 5.28
CA PHE A 118 6.88 8.23 6.34
C PHE A 118 7.28 9.33 7.33
N LYS A 119 7.79 10.46 6.83
CA LYS A 119 8.19 11.61 7.68
C LYS A 119 7.02 12.11 8.52
N PHE A 120 5.82 12.18 7.94
CA PHE A 120 4.62 12.58 8.67
C PHE A 120 4.28 11.60 9.80
N LEU A 121 4.24 10.29 9.52
CA LEU A 121 4.00 9.29 10.55
C LEU A 121 5.10 9.28 11.62
N GLU A 122 6.36 9.40 11.22
CA GLU A 122 7.51 9.39 12.14
C GLU A 122 7.47 10.57 13.11
N SER A 123 7.23 11.80 12.61
CA SER A 123 7.17 13.00 13.46
C SER A 123 6.09 12.89 14.52
N GLU A 124 4.89 12.46 14.14
CA GLU A 124 3.75 12.37 15.05
C GLU A 124 3.88 11.21 16.06
N LEU A 125 4.43 10.09 15.65
CA LEU A 125 4.56 8.90 16.49
C LEU A 125 5.77 8.98 17.43
N LYS A 126 6.82 9.71 17.05
CA LYS A 126 8.00 9.97 17.88
C LYS A 126 7.63 10.71 19.17
N ILE A 127 6.67 11.62 19.13
CA ILE A 127 6.16 12.38 20.31
C ILE A 127 5.69 11.41 21.42
N LYS A 128 5.18 10.24 21.06
CA LYS A 128 4.72 9.19 21.98
C LYS A 128 5.75 8.07 22.19
N ASN A 129 7.04 8.34 21.92
CA ASN A 129 8.15 7.39 22.07
C ASN A 129 7.96 6.10 21.26
N LYS A 130 7.38 6.19 20.06
CA LYS A 130 7.26 5.08 19.12
C LYS A 130 8.40 5.16 18.12
N LYS A 131 8.90 3.99 17.68
CA LYS A 131 10.02 3.87 16.75
C LYS A 131 9.60 3.04 15.55
N PHE A 132 10.15 3.37 14.39
CA PHE A 132 9.95 2.56 13.19
C PHE A 132 11.07 1.52 13.03
N MET A 133 10.67 0.31 12.65
CA MET A 133 11.52 -0.71 12.08
C MET A 133 11.27 -0.73 10.56
N LEU A 134 12.27 -0.26 9.82
CA LEU A 134 12.23 -0.15 8.37
C LEU A 134 12.68 -1.47 7.74
N SER A 135 11.90 -1.99 6.80
CA SER A 135 12.23 -3.20 6.07
C SER A 135 12.12 -2.97 4.57
N THR A 136 13.04 -3.52 3.80
CA THR A 136 12.96 -3.58 2.33
C THR A 136 12.30 -4.85 1.83
N LYS A 137 11.99 -5.79 2.74
CA LYS A 137 11.20 -6.99 2.48
C LYS A 137 9.85 -6.85 3.16
N ASN A 138 8.78 -7.14 2.44
CA ASN A 138 7.46 -7.11 3.03
C ASN A 138 7.25 -8.31 3.97
N LEU A 139 6.94 -8.04 5.24
CA LEU A 139 6.81 -9.11 6.23
C LEU A 139 5.57 -9.99 6.01
N VAL A 140 4.56 -9.51 5.28
CA VAL A 140 3.41 -10.33 4.89
C VAL A 140 3.84 -11.42 3.91
N ASP A 141 4.75 -11.09 3.00
CA ASP A 141 5.25 -12.03 1.99
C ASP A 141 5.99 -13.23 2.62
N GLU A 142 6.58 -13.05 3.80
CA GLU A 142 7.27 -14.10 4.55
C GLU A 142 6.34 -15.22 5.09
N ILE A 143 5.05 -14.91 5.21
CA ILE A 143 4.04 -15.89 5.65
C ILE A 143 3.05 -16.29 4.54
N TRP A 144 3.21 -15.70 3.34
CA TRP A 144 2.29 -15.95 2.24
C TRP A 144 2.81 -17.08 1.33
N ASN A 145 2.71 -18.32 1.81
CA ASN A 145 3.28 -19.49 1.14
C ASN A 145 2.80 -19.68 -0.32
N ASN A 146 1.54 -19.39 -0.60
CA ASN A 146 0.95 -19.50 -1.94
C ASN A 146 0.74 -18.12 -2.56
N LYS A 147 1.72 -17.21 -2.40
CA LYS A 147 1.66 -15.89 -3.01
C LYS A 147 1.61 -16.03 -4.53
N PRO A 148 0.65 -15.38 -5.22
CA PRO A 148 0.61 -15.39 -6.67
C PRO A 148 1.90 -14.84 -7.27
N THR A 149 2.32 -15.39 -8.39
CA THR A 149 3.47 -14.89 -9.14
C THR A 149 3.08 -13.66 -9.94
N ILE A 150 4.04 -12.77 -10.15
CA ILE A 150 3.84 -11.63 -11.06
C ILE A 150 3.69 -12.19 -12.47
N PRO A 151 2.64 -11.80 -13.22
CA PRO A 151 2.45 -12.24 -14.59
C PRO A 151 3.65 -11.87 -15.47
N GLN A 152 4.18 -12.85 -16.21
CA GLN A 152 5.29 -12.64 -17.16
C GLN A 152 4.74 -12.65 -18.59
N GLN A 153 3.83 -11.74 -18.89
CA GLN A 153 3.28 -11.60 -20.22
C GLN A 153 4.17 -10.69 -21.06
N LYS A 154 4.18 -10.95 -22.38
CA LYS A 154 4.86 -10.06 -23.32
C LYS A 154 4.10 -8.75 -23.42
N ILE A 155 4.83 -7.66 -23.65
CA ILE A 155 4.23 -6.38 -24.03
C ILE A 155 3.54 -6.59 -25.38
N VAL A 156 2.31 -6.11 -25.48
CA VAL A 156 1.48 -6.22 -26.70
C VAL A 156 1.16 -4.81 -27.18
N ASP A 157 1.48 -4.54 -28.43
CA ASP A 157 1.10 -3.28 -29.07
C ASP A 157 -0.42 -3.22 -29.26
N VAL A 158 -0.99 -2.05 -28.98
CA VAL A 158 -2.41 -1.78 -29.26
C VAL A 158 -2.54 -1.17 -30.64
N ASP A 159 -3.40 -1.77 -31.47
CA ASP A 159 -3.68 -1.26 -32.83
C ASP A 159 -4.13 0.22 -32.77
N THR A 160 -3.50 1.06 -33.60
CA THR A 160 -3.73 2.51 -33.64
C THR A 160 -5.19 2.89 -33.87
N LYS A 161 -6.00 2.01 -34.48
CA LYS A 161 -7.45 2.24 -34.63
C LYS A 161 -8.20 2.37 -33.30
N TYR A 162 -7.66 1.80 -32.20
CA TYR A 162 -8.27 1.87 -30.87
C TYR A 162 -7.72 3.01 -30.00
N VAL A 163 -6.55 3.55 -30.31
CA VAL A 163 -5.86 4.53 -29.45
C VAL A 163 -5.96 5.98 -29.89
N GLY A 164 -6.49 6.21 -31.12
CA GLY A 164 -6.76 7.55 -31.65
C GLY A 164 -5.53 8.40 -32.02
N GLU A 165 -4.40 8.22 -31.32
CA GLU A 165 -3.14 8.93 -31.55
C GLU A 165 -1.96 7.96 -31.40
N ASN A 166 -1.06 7.90 -32.39
CA ASN A 166 0.14 7.07 -32.29
C ASN A 166 1.16 7.62 -31.28
N PHE A 167 2.04 6.76 -30.77
CA PHE A 167 3.02 7.13 -29.74
C PHE A 167 4.00 8.23 -30.21
N VAL A 168 4.39 8.26 -31.50
CA VAL A 168 5.31 9.26 -32.03
C VAL A 168 4.70 10.67 -31.93
N SER A 169 3.40 10.81 -32.23
CA SER A 169 2.67 12.07 -32.08
C SER A 169 2.58 12.48 -30.60
N LYS A 170 2.27 11.54 -29.70
CA LYS A 170 2.25 11.77 -28.25
C LYS A 170 3.61 12.26 -27.74
N ILE A 171 4.70 11.60 -28.13
CA ILE A 171 6.07 11.98 -27.73
C ILE A 171 6.41 13.39 -28.25
N LYS A 172 6.09 13.69 -29.52
CA LYS A 172 6.34 15.04 -30.09
C LYS A 172 5.58 16.14 -29.34
N ARG A 173 4.32 15.87 -28.97
CA ARG A 173 3.49 16.80 -28.19
C ARG A 173 4.06 16.98 -26.78
N LEU A 174 4.44 15.88 -26.13
CA LEU A 174 5.05 15.90 -24.81
C LEU A 174 6.39 16.65 -24.80
N SER A 175 7.25 16.42 -25.80
CA SER A 175 8.54 17.13 -25.94
C SER A 175 8.37 18.64 -25.99
N LYS A 176 7.35 19.13 -26.73
CA LYS A 176 7.03 20.59 -26.78
C LYS A 176 6.62 21.09 -25.39
N ILE A 177 5.83 20.35 -24.65
CA ILE A 177 5.41 20.72 -23.31
C ILE A 177 6.62 20.79 -22.35
N ILE A 178 7.51 19.80 -22.40
CA ILE A 178 8.73 19.75 -21.58
C ILE A 178 9.60 21.00 -21.86
N LEU A 179 9.83 21.32 -23.12
CA LEU A 179 10.61 22.50 -23.53
C LEU A 179 9.94 23.80 -23.06
N ASN A 180 8.62 23.93 -23.20
CA ASN A 180 7.88 25.11 -22.76
C ASN A 180 7.97 25.33 -21.25
N HIS A 181 8.21 24.28 -20.47
CA HIS A 181 8.47 24.37 -19.04
C HIS A 181 9.95 24.53 -18.69
N SER A 182 10.81 24.87 -19.64
CA SER A 182 12.26 25.03 -19.45
C SER A 182 12.89 23.79 -18.84
N SER A 183 12.40 22.61 -19.22
CA SER A 183 12.86 21.31 -18.73
C SER A 183 13.47 20.52 -19.89
N GLU A 184 14.43 19.67 -19.58
CA GLU A 184 15.13 18.83 -20.57
C GLU A 184 14.62 17.40 -20.61
N ALA A 185 13.97 16.96 -19.51
CA ALA A 185 13.50 15.59 -19.36
C ALA A 185 12.23 15.50 -18.53
N LEU A 186 11.48 14.42 -18.76
CA LEU A 186 10.38 13.96 -17.90
C LEU A 186 10.68 12.54 -17.42
N ILE A 187 10.54 12.32 -16.12
CA ILE A 187 10.66 10.98 -15.53
C ILE A 187 9.25 10.54 -15.14
N THR A 188 8.85 9.39 -15.64
CA THR A 188 7.61 8.71 -15.21
C THR A 188 7.89 7.26 -14.84
N PHE A 189 7.23 6.77 -13.80
CA PHE A 189 7.34 5.37 -13.32
C PHE A 189 5.98 4.74 -13.06
N LYS A 190 4.88 5.42 -13.42
CA LYS A 190 3.54 4.85 -13.37
C LYS A 190 3.30 3.96 -14.59
N PRO A 191 3.02 2.65 -14.42
CA PRO A 191 2.82 1.73 -15.54
C PRO A 191 1.71 2.13 -16.50
N ASP A 192 0.59 2.63 -15.97
CA ASP A 192 -0.55 3.13 -16.76
C ASP A 192 -0.17 4.34 -17.63
N ALA A 193 0.56 5.32 -17.08
CA ALA A 193 1.03 6.46 -17.81
C ALA A 193 2.04 6.08 -18.91
N ILE A 194 2.95 5.13 -18.61
CA ILE A 194 3.92 4.61 -19.58
C ILE A 194 3.19 3.87 -20.71
N SER A 195 2.25 2.98 -20.35
CA SER A 195 1.45 2.23 -21.34
C SER A 195 0.63 3.15 -22.22
N TRP A 196 -0.01 4.18 -21.65
CA TRP A 196 -0.75 5.16 -22.45
C TRP A 196 0.16 5.95 -23.40
N LEU A 197 1.36 6.32 -22.95
CA LEU A 197 2.29 7.12 -23.77
C LEU A 197 2.86 6.34 -24.94
N LEU A 198 3.11 5.05 -24.76
CA LEU A 198 3.80 4.20 -25.75
C LEU A 198 2.84 3.39 -26.64
N ASN A 199 1.54 3.38 -26.32
CA ASN A 199 0.48 2.54 -26.88
C ASN A 199 0.67 1.09 -26.45
#